data_6327cdb9cff476c746d7d4d32d54c115
#
_entry.id   6327cdb9cff476c746d7d4d32d54c115
#
_cell.length_a   1.000
_cell.length_b   1.000
_cell.length_c   1.000
_cell.angle_alpha   90.00
_cell.angle_beta   90.00
_cell.angle_gamma   90.00
#
_symmetry.space_group_name_H-M   'P 1'
#
loop_
_entity.id
_entity.type
_entity.pdbx_description
1 polymer ?
#
loop_
_entity_poly.entity_id
_entity_poly.type
_entity_poly.pdbx_seq_one_letter_code
_entity_poly.pdbx_strand_id
1 'polypeptide(L)'
;SFAGSMEVAAELARFNLSFSIGGILTYRSSRKRERMLKSIYPDRFLLETDSPDIPPVNAPSRINTPANITLNLAAAAEILGVAIEEVAENTTANAARIFGLKI
;
A
#
# COMPACT_ATOMS: atom_id res chain seq x y z
N SER A 1 -3.82 7.63 4.74
CA SER A 1 -3.70 6.85 3.51
C SER A 1 -3.43 7.77 2.32
N PHE A 2 -2.39 7.46 1.58
CA PHE A 2 -2.02 8.27 0.43
C PHE A 2 -2.87 7.89 -0.79
N ALA A 3 -3.41 8.88 -1.47
CA ALA A 3 -4.21 8.70 -2.68
C ALA A 3 -3.84 9.72 -3.77
N GLY A 4 -2.65 10.29 -3.69
CA GLY A 4 -2.16 11.27 -4.66
C GLY A 4 -1.68 10.66 -5.96
N SER A 5 -1.26 11.52 -6.87
CA SER A 5 -0.71 11.14 -8.17
C SER A 5 0.77 10.75 -8.07
N MET A 6 1.28 10.16 -9.16
CA MET A 6 2.71 9.86 -9.28
C MET A 6 3.55 11.14 -9.15
N GLU A 7 3.08 12.25 -9.71
CA GLU A 7 3.79 13.53 -9.67
C GLU A 7 3.91 14.05 -8.24
N VAL A 8 2.83 13.97 -7.47
CA VAL A 8 2.84 14.34 -6.05
C VAL A 8 3.73 13.41 -5.26
N ALA A 9 3.64 12.10 -5.50
CA ALA A 9 4.50 11.12 -4.83
C ALA A 9 5.98 11.38 -5.12
N ALA A 10 6.33 11.66 -6.37
CA ALA A 10 7.69 11.96 -6.76
C ALA A 10 8.22 13.22 -6.07
N GLU A 11 7.39 14.26 -5.97
CA GLU A 11 7.76 15.50 -5.28
C GLU A 11 8.00 15.25 -3.80
N LEU A 12 7.09 14.52 -3.13
CA LEU A 12 7.22 14.20 -1.71
C LEU A 12 8.40 13.25 -1.44
N ALA A 13 8.70 12.36 -2.38
CA ALA A 13 9.82 11.42 -2.25
C ALA A 13 11.18 12.15 -2.16
N ARG A 14 11.28 13.35 -2.71
CA ARG A 14 12.48 14.19 -2.59
C ARG A 14 12.78 14.55 -1.14
N PHE A 15 11.78 14.50 -0.27
CA PHE A 15 11.93 14.72 1.18
C PHE A 15 12.13 13.42 1.95
N ASN A 16 12.45 12.33 1.27
CA ASN A 16 12.68 11.02 1.88
C ASN A 16 11.47 10.49 2.65
N LEU A 17 10.27 10.74 2.13
CA LEU A 17 9.02 10.27 2.73
C LEU A 17 8.63 8.91 2.17
N SER A 18 7.94 8.12 3.00
CA SER A 18 7.29 6.87 2.60
C SER A 18 5.78 7.06 2.59
N PHE A 19 5.07 6.18 1.86
CA PHE A 19 3.64 6.33 1.62
C PHE A 19 2.90 5.07 2.06
N SER A 20 1.89 5.25 2.88
CA SER A 20 1.06 4.16 3.39
C SER A 20 -0.27 4.13 2.63
N ILE A 21 -0.61 2.99 2.07
CA ILE A 21 -1.81 2.83 1.25
C ILE A 21 -2.55 1.56 1.70
N GLY A 22 -3.87 1.64 1.76
CA GLY A 22 -4.72 0.58 2.28
C GLY A 22 -5.82 0.13 1.31
N GLY A 23 -7.04 0.06 1.81
CA GLY A 23 -8.20 -0.49 1.10
C GLY A 23 -8.50 0.13 -0.25
N ILE A 24 -8.05 1.35 -0.49
CA ILE A 24 -8.21 2.00 -1.79
C ILE A 24 -7.57 1.20 -2.93
N LEU A 25 -6.58 0.37 -2.63
CA LEU A 25 -5.94 -0.51 -3.61
C LEU A 25 -6.90 -1.53 -4.20
N THR A 26 -7.94 -1.90 -3.45
CA THR A 26 -8.93 -2.91 -3.89
C THR A 26 -10.06 -2.31 -4.72
N TYR A 27 -10.16 -0.99 -4.75
CA TYR A 27 -11.21 -0.30 -5.49
C TYR A 27 -10.89 -0.32 -6.98
N ARG A 28 -11.86 0.10 -7.79
CA ARG A 28 -11.71 0.09 -9.25
C ARG A 28 -10.34 0.64 -9.65
N SER A 29 -9.58 -0.15 -10.40
CA SER A 29 -8.24 0.23 -10.79
C SER A 29 -8.24 1.41 -11.75
N SER A 30 -7.20 2.25 -11.65
CA SER A 30 -6.98 3.35 -12.57
C SER A 30 -5.49 3.39 -12.91
N ARG A 31 -5.18 3.90 -14.09
CA ARG A 31 -3.78 4.09 -14.50
C ARG A 31 -3.04 5.01 -13.55
N LYS A 32 -3.73 6.02 -13.04
CA LYS A 32 -3.17 6.96 -12.06
C LYS A 32 -2.67 6.24 -10.81
N ARG A 33 -3.52 5.36 -10.27
CA ARG A 33 -3.17 4.59 -9.06
C ARG A 33 -2.04 3.62 -9.33
N GLU A 34 -2.10 2.91 -10.47
CA GLU A 34 -1.06 1.98 -10.86
C GLU A 34 0.29 2.69 -11.01
N ARG A 35 0.34 3.81 -11.70
CA ARG A 35 1.56 4.58 -11.89
C ARG A 35 2.10 5.12 -10.57
N MET A 36 1.22 5.60 -9.70
CA MET A 36 1.60 6.08 -8.38
C MET A 36 2.22 4.96 -7.56
N LEU A 37 1.57 3.79 -7.49
CA LEU A 37 2.08 2.66 -6.71
C LEU A 37 3.42 2.19 -7.24
N LYS A 38 3.57 2.08 -8.55
CA LYS A 38 4.85 1.68 -9.17
C LYS A 38 5.96 2.70 -8.90
N SER A 39 5.62 3.97 -8.74
CA SER A 39 6.62 5.02 -8.48
C SER A 39 7.20 4.96 -7.06
N ILE A 40 6.47 4.42 -6.10
CA ILE A 40 6.90 4.33 -4.70
C ILE A 40 7.40 2.94 -4.32
N TYR A 41 7.07 1.92 -5.08
CA TYR A 41 7.52 0.56 -4.83
C TYR A 41 8.96 0.38 -5.34
N PRO A 42 9.83 -0.39 -4.70
CA PRO A 42 9.59 -1.18 -3.48
C PRO A 42 9.90 -0.47 -2.16
N ASP A 43 10.67 0.60 -2.16
CA ASP A 43 11.34 1.10 -0.95
C ASP A 43 10.52 2.09 -0.13
N ARG A 44 9.50 2.69 -0.74
CA ARG A 44 8.71 3.76 -0.13
C ARG A 44 7.27 3.40 0.12
N PHE A 45 6.90 2.14 -0.09
CA PHE A 45 5.53 1.67 0.07
C PHE A 45 5.34 0.97 1.42
N LEU A 46 4.31 1.41 2.15
CA LEU A 46 3.81 0.77 3.36
C LEU A 46 2.38 0.33 3.13
N LEU A 47 2.01 -0.79 3.72
CA LEU A 47 0.66 -1.32 3.63
C LEU A 47 -0.09 -1.04 4.93
N GLU A 48 -1.37 -0.63 4.80
CA GLU A 48 -2.22 -0.30 5.95
C GLU A 48 -3.64 -0.79 5.74
N THR A 49 -4.48 -0.75 6.78
CA THR A 49 -5.91 -1.07 6.69
C THR A 49 -6.80 0.15 6.89
N ASP A 50 -6.36 1.13 7.65
CA ASP A 50 -7.15 2.30 8.08
C ASP A 50 -8.40 1.88 8.86
N SER A 51 -8.33 0.75 9.58
CA SER A 51 -9.46 0.25 10.37
C SER A 51 -9.94 1.29 11.39
N PRO A 52 -11.24 1.43 11.63
CA PRO A 52 -12.36 0.64 11.08
C PRO A 52 -12.92 1.17 9.76
N ASP A 53 -12.29 2.17 9.17
CA ASP A 53 -12.76 2.83 7.96
C ASP A 53 -12.17 2.19 6.69
N ILE A 54 -12.66 2.60 5.54
CA ILE A 54 -12.19 2.26 4.19
C ILE A 54 -11.94 0.75 4.04
N PRO A 55 -12.98 -0.12 4.18
CA PRO A 55 -12.81 -1.55 3.99
C PRO A 55 -12.46 -1.87 2.53
N PRO A 56 -11.69 -2.94 2.28
CA PRO A 56 -11.48 -3.41 0.92
C PRO A 56 -12.81 -3.75 0.24
N VAL A 57 -12.85 -3.65 -1.07
CA VAL A 57 -14.09 -3.90 -1.84
C VAL A 57 -14.63 -5.31 -1.64
N ASN A 58 -13.76 -6.27 -1.41
CA ASN A 58 -14.09 -7.69 -1.23
C ASN A 58 -14.06 -8.13 0.24
N ALA A 59 -14.09 -7.18 1.18
CA ALA A 59 -14.11 -7.51 2.60
C ALA A 59 -15.44 -8.17 2.99
N PRO A 60 -15.40 -9.12 3.96
CA PRO A 60 -16.62 -9.83 4.39
C PRO A 60 -17.59 -8.95 5.18
N SER A 61 -17.18 -7.77 5.62
CA SER A 61 -17.96 -6.85 6.42
C SER A 61 -17.73 -5.42 5.97
N ARG A 62 -18.69 -4.54 6.24
CA ARG A 62 -18.55 -3.10 6.01
C ARG A 62 -17.62 -2.44 7.01
N ILE A 63 -17.39 -3.09 8.15
CA ILE A 63 -16.44 -2.61 9.15
C ILE A 63 -15.09 -3.19 8.81
N ASN A 64 -14.13 -2.31 8.55
CA ASN A 64 -12.76 -2.72 8.26
C ASN A 64 -12.08 -3.23 9.52
N THR A 65 -11.28 -4.28 9.39
CA THR A 65 -10.49 -4.84 10.48
C THR A 65 -9.03 -5.00 10.04
N PRO A 66 -8.08 -5.07 10.99
CA PRO A 66 -6.66 -5.28 10.62
C PRO A 66 -6.41 -6.56 9.81
N ALA A 67 -7.25 -7.59 9.97
CA ALA A 67 -7.13 -8.83 9.21
C ALA A 67 -7.27 -8.59 7.70
N ASN A 68 -7.94 -7.52 7.27
CA ASN A 68 -8.12 -7.17 5.88
C ASN A 68 -6.83 -6.73 5.19
N ILE A 69 -5.72 -6.62 5.92
CA ILE A 69 -4.43 -6.28 5.30
C ILE A 69 -4.03 -7.31 4.23
N THR A 70 -4.46 -8.55 4.37
CA THR A 70 -4.19 -9.59 3.37
C THR A 70 -4.87 -9.30 2.05
N LEU A 71 -6.06 -8.70 2.07
CA LEU A 71 -6.77 -8.29 0.85
C LEU A 71 -6.06 -7.12 0.16
N ASN A 72 -5.59 -6.18 0.95
CA ASN A 72 -4.83 -5.04 0.43
C ASN A 72 -3.50 -5.49 -0.16
N LEU A 73 -2.83 -6.44 0.49
CA LEU A 73 -1.59 -7.03 0.01
C LEU A 73 -1.79 -7.72 -1.36
N ALA A 74 -2.84 -8.51 -1.48
CA ALA A 74 -3.15 -9.19 -2.74
C ALA A 74 -3.43 -8.19 -3.86
N ALA A 75 -4.17 -7.12 -3.56
CA ALA A 75 -4.46 -6.07 -4.53
C ALA A 75 -3.19 -5.35 -4.99
N ALA A 76 -2.30 -5.02 -4.07
CA ALA A 76 -1.03 -4.39 -4.40
C ALA A 76 -0.18 -5.27 -5.31
N ALA A 77 -0.08 -6.56 -5.01
CA ALA A 77 0.68 -7.51 -5.81
C ALA A 77 0.12 -7.60 -7.24
N GLU A 78 -1.20 -7.64 -7.37
CA GLU A 78 -1.86 -7.67 -8.67
C GLU A 78 -1.57 -6.41 -9.48
N ILE A 79 -1.70 -5.23 -8.87
CA ILE A 79 -1.41 -3.95 -9.53
C ILE A 79 0.04 -3.88 -10.00
N LEU A 80 0.97 -4.31 -9.15
CA LEU A 80 2.40 -4.26 -9.43
C LEU A 80 2.87 -5.36 -10.38
N GLY A 81 2.09 -6.43 -10.53
CA GLY A 81 2.45 -7.57 -11.36
C GLY A 81 3.59 -8.40 -10.77
N VAL A 82 3.68 -8.47 -9.46
CA VAL A 82 4.71 -9.24 -8.74
C VAL A 82 4.07 -10.23 -7.76
N ALA A 83 4.87 -11.14 -7.23
CA ALA A 83 4.38 -12.12 -6.27
C ALA A 83 3.96 -11.45 -4.96
N ILE A 84 2.92 -11.99 -4.31
CA ILE A 84 2.43 -11.51 -3.02
C ILE A 84 3.56 -11.52 -1.98
N GLU A 85 4.37 -12.58 -1.97
CA GLU A 85 5.48 -12.75 -1.04
C GLU A 85 6.52 -11.63 -1.18
N GLU A 86 6.78 -11.19 -2.41
CA GLU A 86 7.70 -10.08 -2.66
C GLU A 86 7.19 -8.78 -2.06
N VAL A 87 5.90 -8.47 -2.26
CA VAL A 87 5.30 -7.26 -1.68
C VAL A 87 5.31 -7.33 -0.16
N ALA A 88 4.98 -8.50 0.41
CA ALA A 88 5.01 -8.69 1.85
C ALA A 88 6.40 -8.46 2.44
N GLU A 89 7.43 -9.01 1.82
CA GLU A 89 8.82 -8.82 2.26
C GLU A 89 9.25 -7.36 2.19
N ASN A 90 8.96 -6.70 1.08
CA ASN A 90 9.38 -5.31 0.87
C ASN A 90 8.65 -4.35 1.81
N THR A 91 7.34 -4.51 2.02
CA THR A 91 6.60 -3.64 2.93
C THR A 91 7.00 -3.88 4.39
N THR A 92 7.28 -5.13 4.75
CA THR A 92 7.78 -5.47 6.09
C THR A 92 9.15 -4.85 6.32
N ALA A 93 10.05 -4.96 5.35
CA ALA A 93 11.39 -4.36 5.46
C ALA A 93 11.31 -2.84 5.56
N ASN A 94 10.42 -2.22 4.80
CA ASN A 94 10.22 -0.77 4.86
C ASN A 94 9.71 -0.33 6.23
N ALA A 95 8.75 -1.05 6.79
CA ALA A 95 8.21 -0.76 8.12
C ALA A 95 9.31 -0.92 9.19
N ALA A 96 10.09 -1.98 9.11
CA ALA A 96 11.19 -2.22 10.05
C ALA A 96 12.20 -1.08 10.02
N ARG A 97 12.58 -0.64 8.83
CA ARG A 97 13.54 0.46 8.66
C ARG A 97 12.99 1.77 9.21
N ILE A 98 11.74 2.09 8.91
CA ILE A 98 11.12 3.37 9.29
C ILE A 98 10.88 3.44 10.80
N PHE A 99 10.43 2.34 11.40
CA PHE A 99 10.09 2.30 12.82
C PHE A 99 11.22 1.79 13.71
N GLY A 100 12.38 1.49 13.12
CA GLY A 100 13.53 1.00 13.87
C GLY A 100 13.33 -0.37 14.48
N LEU A 101 12.52 -1.21 13.85
CA LEU A 101 12.22 -2.55 14.36
C LEU A 101 13.27 -3.55 13.90
N LYS A 102 13.53 -4.54 14.77
CA LYS A 102 14.32 -5.72 14.39
C LYS A 102 13.37 -6.83 13.98
N ILE A 103 13.64 -7.41 12.85
CA ILE A 103 12.84 -8.51 12.32
C ILE A 103 13.71 -9.74 12.15
#